data_f7ffed926c551b94d4b398c3f0800286
#
_entry.id   f7ffed926c551b94d4b398c3f0800286
#
_cell.length_a   1.000
_cell.length_b   1.000
_cell.length_c   1.000
_cell.angle_alpha   90.00
_cell.angle_beta   90.00
_cell.angle_gamma   90.00
#
_symmetry.space_group_name_H-M   'P 1'
#
loop_
_entity.id
_entity.type
_entity.pdbx_description
1 polymer ?
#
loop_
_entity_poly.entity_id
_entity_poly.type
_entity_poly.pdbx_seq_one_letter_code
_entity_poly.pdbx_strand_id
1 'polypeptide(L)'
;MSRDKISLNDRFDLDVSPVLLNGTQALVRLMLMQRARDARAGLNTAGYVTGYRGSPLGAVDMQMTKAAKALTAGQVTFQPGLNEDLAATALWGSQQAELRGEGKYDGVFGLWYGKGPGVDRSGDVMRHANMAGTSPHGGVIMAMGDDHTGESSTTLHQSDWAMVDAYMPIVSPAGVQEVMDYGLYAWALSRYAGVWVGLKTMKDTIEVTSVVDGDPHRLDFVTPDMPLPKDGLNIRLVDTPVLQEARMIDHKRFAAEAFSRANKMDQRKWGKPGAKIGFVAAGKNWLDLVHALSLLGIDEAEAARLGITTYKVGQVWPLDMASFHEWAKGLDLVVVVEEKRKLIEVQVKEALFDDTNTRVYGWHKGDEHSEGRREEVFPTRYALDPIWIAEKLGGILTEEGCGSSGVTAGLAQLAEARRADNVPELAARLPYFCSGCPHNSSTKVPEGSRAYAGIGCHYMVQWMDRDTVGFTQMGGEGANWVGEAPFSKTGHVFQNLGDGTYNHSGVQAIRFALMAGTTITYKILFNDAVAMTGGQGND
;
A
#
# COMPACT_ATOMS: atom_id res chain seq x y z
N MET A 1 29.60 15.60 -13.49
CA MET A 1 29.81 15.77 -14.96
C MET A 1 28.47 16.16 -15.58
N SER A 2 28.37 17.27 -16.33
CA SER A 2 27.15 17.58 -17.08
C SER A 2 27.01 16.51 -18.18
N ARG A 3 25.89 15.84 -18.24
CA ARG A 3 25.57 14.85 -19.26
C ARG A 3 25.08 15.59 -20.51
N ASP A 4 25.72 15.36 -21.64
CA ASP A 4 25.35 16.01 -22.91
C ASP A 4 24.05 15.49 -23.52
N LYS A 5 23.53 14.34 -23.02
CA LYS A 5 22.26 13.76 -23.48
C LYS A 5 21.53 13.04 -22.34
N ILE A 6 20.26 13.40 -22.13
CA ILE A 6 19.31 12.69 -21.28
C ILE A 6 18.55 11.67 -22.15
N SER A 7 18.41 10.44 -21.68
CA SER A 7 17.71 9.37 -22.38
C SER A 7 16.57 8.78 -21.52
N LEU A 8 15.50 8.35 -22.17
CA LEU A 8 14.44 7.58 -21.49
C LEU A 8 14.94 6.24 -20.94
N ASN A 9 16.09 5.74 -21.42
CA ASN A 9 16.69 4.50 -20.91
C ASN A 9 17.51 4.73 -19.63
N ASP A 10 17.78 5.97 -19.24
CA ASP A 10 18.51 6.30 -18.00
C ASP A 10 17.88 5.67 -16.76
N ARG A 11 16.55 5.51 -16.77
CA ARG A 11 15.79 4.82 -15.71
C ARG A 11 16.21 3.37 -15.47
N PHE A 12 16.80 2.71 -16.48
CA PHE A 12 17.26 1.30 -16.40
C PHE A 12 18.78 1.18 -16.26
N ASP A 13 19.51 2.28 -16.48
CA ASP A 13 20.95 2.34 -16.41
C ASP A 13 21.39 2.70 -14.97
N LEU A 14 21.96 1.73 -14.25
CA LEU A 14 22.36 1.90 -12.86
C LEU A 14 23.58 2.80 -12.67
N ASP A 15 24.33 3.08 -13.73
CA ASP A 15 25.46 4.03 -13.69
C ASP A 15 24.97 5.49 -13.75
N VAL A 16 23.65 5.70 -13.96
CA VAL A 16 23.04 7.02 -14.01
C VAL A 16 22.43 7.39 -12.68
N SER A 17 23.02 8.38 -12.01
CA SER A 17 22.47 9.05 -10.82
C SER A 17 22.91 10.52 -10.83
N PRO A 18 22.03 11.48 -10.50
CA PRO A 18 20.60 11.30 -10.23
C PRO A 18 19.77 10.97 -11.49
N VAL A 19 18.55 10.44 -11.30
CA VAL A 19 17.65 10.04 -12.39
C VAL A 19 16.21 10.47 -12.11
N LEU A 20 15.48 10.85 -13.18
CA LEU A 20 14.07 11.21 -13.09
C LEU A 20 13.19 9.96 -13.23
N LEU A 21 12.41 9.64 -12.21
CA LEU A 21 11.51 8.47 -12.15
C LEU A 21 10.15 8.85 -11.60
N ASN A 22 9.11 8.14 -12.04
CA ASN A 22 7.91 7.98 -11.23
C ASN A 22 8.01 6.71 -10.37
N GLY A 23 7.07 6.53 -9.42
CA GLY A 23 7.16 5.43 -8.48
C GLY A 23 7.05 4.05 -9.13
N THR A 24 6.24 3.87 -10.20
CA THR A 24 6.16 2.58 -10.91
C THR A 24 7.45 2.27 -11.68
N GLN A 25 8.16 3.28 -12.18
CA GLN A 25 9.49 3.13 -12.76
C GLN A 25 10.54 2.83 -11.68
N ALA A 26 10.37 3.41 -10.48
CA ALA A 26 11.23 3.12 -9.33
C ALA A 26 11.14 1.64 -8.93
N LEU A 27 9.96 1.00 -9.00
CA LEU A 27 9.82 -0.45 -8.76
C LEU A 27 10.61 -1.29 -9.78
N VAL A 28 10.65 -0.88 -11.05
CA VAL A 28 11.48 -1.56 -12.06
C VAL A 28 12.96 -1.42 -11.73
N ARG A 29 13.40 -0.17 -11.47
CA ARG A 29 14.80 0.10 -11.12
C ARG A 29 15.21 -0.63 -9.84
N LEU A 30 14.32 -0.71 -8.86
CA LEU A 30 14.52 -1.41 -7.60
C LEU A 30 14.91 -2.88 -7.81
N MET A 31 14.27 -3.58 -8.76
CA MET A 31 14.63 -4.96 -9.12
C MET A 31 16.08 -5.04 -9.64
N LEU A 32 16.46 -4.13 -10.52
CA LEU A 32 17.81 -4.08 -11.08
C LEU A 32 18.85 -3.71 -10.00
N MET A 33 18.51 -2.78 -9.10
CA MET A 33 19.37 -2.39 -7.98
C MET A 33 19.63 -3.56 -7.05
N GLN A 34 18.61 -4.34 -6.67
CA GLN A 34 18.77 -5.50 -5.81
C GLN A 34 19.70 -6.55 -6.46
N ARG A 35 19.51 -6.81 -7.76
CA ARG A 35 20.39 -7.74 -8.49
C ARG A 35 21.86 -7.28 -8.50
N ALA A 36 22.09 -5.97 -8.70
CA ALA A 36 23.43 -5.39 -8.68
C ALA A 36 24.09 -5.49 -7.29
N ARG A 37 23.31 -5.23 -6.22
CA ARG A 37 23.77 -5.39 -4.83
C ARG A 37 24.18 -6.82 -4.53
N ASP A 38 23.37 -7.78 -4.93
CA ASP A 38 23.64 -9.21 -4.73
C ASP A 38 24.90 -9.65 -5.50
N ALA A 39 25.04 -9.19 -6.75
CA ALA A 39 26.24 -9.46 -7.54
C ALA A 39 27.52 -8.90 -6.88
N ARG A 40 27.45 -7.68 -6.33
CA ARG A 40 28.57 -7.07 -5.58
C ARG A 40 28.91 -7.84 -4.32
N ALA A 41 27.90 -8.46 -3.67
CA ALA A 41 28.08 -9.33 -2.51
C ALA A 41 28.56 -10.76 -2.87
N GLY A 42 28.78 -11.06 -4.16
CA GLY A 42 29.20 -12.37 -4.64
C GLY A 42 28.07 -13.39 -4.76
N LEU A 43 26.80 -12.95 -4.68
CA LEU A 43 25.63 -13.82 -4.78
C LEU A 43 25.11 -13.86 -6.23
N ASN A 44 24.81 -15.06 -6.71
CA ASN A 44 24.15 -15.27 -7.99
C ASN A 44 22.63 -15.45 -7.78
N THR A 45 21.91 -14.36 -7.49
CA THR A 45 20.47 -14.38 -7.30
C THR A 45 19.71 -14.09 -8.60
N ALA A 46 18.41 -14.39 -8.62
CA ALA A 46 17.47 -13.97 -9.66
C ALA A 46 16.32 -13.18 -9.06
N GLY A 47 15.68 -12.32 -9.87
CA GLY A 47 14.46 -11.60 -9.49
C GLY A 47 13.21 -12.24 -10.09
N TYR A 48 12.10 -12.21 -9.36
CA TYR A 48 10.79 -12.63 -9.85
C TYR A 48 9.73 -11.59 -9.54
N VAL A 49 9.07 -11.06 -10.57
CA VAL A 49 8.00 -10.06 -10.44
C VAL A 49 6.71 -10.68 -10.93
N THR A 50 5.69 -10.67 -10.08
CA THR A 50 4.36 -11.15 -10.41
C THR A 50 3.30 -10.36 -9.63
N GLY A 51 2.05 -10.39 -10.07
CA GLY A 51 0.96 -9.66 -9.45
C GLY A 51 -0.17 -9.46 -10.43
N TYR A 52 -1.12 -8.63 -10.07
CA TYR A 52 -2.24 -8.29 -10.94
C TYR A 52 -2.46 -6.79 -11.01
N ARG A 53 -2.72 -6.30 -12.21
CA ARG A 53 -2.88 -4.87 -12.53
C ARG A 53 -4.07 -4.23 -11.84
N GLY A 54 -3.88 -3.06 -11.28
CA GLY A 54 -4.92 -2.27 -10.60
C GLY A 54 -4.34 -0.96 -10.08
N SER A 55 -5.06 0.16 -10.29
CA SER A 55 -4.62 1.48 -9.82
C SER A 55 -4.52 1.51 -8.28
N PRO A 56 -3.47 2.15 -7.71
CA PRO A 56 -2.48 2.99 -8.37
C PRO A 56 -1.29 2.22 -8.99
N LEU A 57 -1.25 0.89 -8.93
CA LEU A 57 -0.17 0.07 -9.47
C LEU A 57 -0.42 -0.45 -10.90
N GLY A 58 -1.47 0.01 -11.57
CA GLY A 58 -1.85 -0.45 -12.92
C GLY A 58 -0.78 -0.26 -13.99
N ALA A 59 0.10 0.73 -13.83
CA ALA A 59 1.19 0.97 -14.76
C ALA A 59 2.39 0.03 -14.59
N VAL A 60 2.46 -0.77 -13.53
CA VAL A 60 3.60 -1.68 -13.25
C VAL A 60 3.81 -2.66 -14.39
N ASP A 61 2.76 -3.34 -14.86
CA ASP A 61 2.82 -4.27 -16.01
C ASP A 61 3.49 -3.63 -17.23
N MET A 62 3.02 -2.44 -17.59
CA MET A 62 3.53 -1.70 -18.74
C MET A 62 4.99 -1.30 -18.55
N GLN A 63 5.39 -0.87 -17.35
CA GLN A 63 6.77 -0.49 -17.07
C GLN A 63 7.69 -1.71 -17.07
N MET A 64 7.29 -2.84 -16.50
CA MET A 64 8.04 -4.10 -16.55
C MET A 64 8.20 -4.59 -17.99
N THR A 65 7.13 -4.57 -18.80
CA THR A 65 7.18 -4.93 -20.22
C THR A 65 8.13 -4.03 -21.01
N LYS A 66 8.09 -2.71 -20.80
CA LYS A 66 9.04 -1.77 -21.43
C LYS A 66 10.48 -2.01 -21.03
N ALA A 67 10.70 -2.54 -19.83
CA ALA A 67 12.02 -2.84 -19.27
C ALA A 67 12.51 -4.26 -19.62
N ALA A 68 11.80 -5.06 -20.40
CA ALA A 68 12.05 -6.49 -20.61
C ALA A 68 13.52 -6.83 -20.91
N LYS A 69 14.19 -6.03 -21.76
CA LYS A 69 15.62 -6.23 -22.08
C LYS A 69 16.52 -6.04 -20.87
N ALA A 70 16.29 -4.98 -20.08
CA ALA A 70 17.08 -4.70 -18.87
C ALA A 70 16.80 -5.74 -17.78
N LEU A 71 15.54 -6.14 -17.60
CA LEU A 71 15.15 -7.18 -16.64
C LEU A 71 15.79 -8.52 -17.00
N THR A 72 15.74 -8.94 -18.27
CA THR A 72 16.40 -10.19 -18.72
C THR A 72 17.92 -10.14 -18.48
N ALA A 73 18.56 -9.03 -18.81
CA ALA A 73 19.99 -8.84 -18.57
C ALA A 73 20.33 -8.85 -17.05
N GLY A 74 19.41 -8.36 -16.21
CA GLY A 74 19.49 -8.38 -14.76
C GLY A 74 18.99 -9.68 -14.12
N GLN A 75 18.79 -10.74 -14.85
CA GLN A 75 18.26 -12.03 -14.34
C GLN A 75 16.91 -11.86 -13.60
N VAL A 76 16.05 -10.95 -14.05
CA VAL A 76 14.73 -10.70 -13.48
C VAL A 76 13.66 -11.22 -14.45
N THR A 77 12.81 -12.13 -13.97
CA THR A 77 11.65 -12.64 -14.69
C THR A 77 10.42 -11.84 -14.30
N PHE A 78 9.73 -11.29 -15.28
CA PHE A 78 8.40 -10.70 -15.11
C PHE A 78 7.34 -11.63 -15.67
N GLN A 79 6.43 -12.09 -14.81
CA GLN A 79 5.32 -12.96 -15.16
C GLN A 79 4.04 -12.40 -14.53
N PRO A 80 3.19 -11.70 -15.30
CA PRO A 80 1.88 -11.27 -14.80
C PRO A 80 1.07 -12.45 -14.29
N GLY A 81 0.36 -12.27 -13.19
CA GLY A 81 -0.55 -13.28 -12.66
C GLY A 81 -1.87 -13.29 -13.40
N LEU A 82 -2.52 -14.44 -13.45
CA LEU A 82 -3.91 -14.54 -13.88
C LEU A 82 -4.84 -13.78 -12.90
N ASN A 83 -4.52 -13.89 -11.62
CA ASN A 83 -5.11 -13.14 -10.51
C ASN A 83 -4.10 -13.01 -9.36
N GLU A 84 -4.49 -12.30 -8.31
CA GLU A 84 -3.60 -11.90 -7.23
C GLU A 84 -3.14 -13.06 -6.36
N ASP A 85 -4.03 -13.98 -6.02
CA ASP A 85 -3.72 -15.14 -5.15
C ASP A 85 -2.85 -16.17 -5.87
N LEU A 86 -3.06 -16.44 -7.14
CA LEU A 86 -2.19 -17.30 -7.93
C LEU A 86 -0.80 -16.67 -8.15
N ALA A 87 -0.75 -15.35 -8.34
CA ALA A 87 0.51 -14.61 -8.39
C ALA A 87 1.29 -14.74 -7.08
N ALA A 88 0.63 -14.54 -5.94
CA ALA A 88 1.26 -14.69 -4.63
C ALA A 88 1.70 -16.14 -4.38
N THR A 89 0.92 -17.13 -4.82
CA THR A 89 1.28 -18.55 -4.73
C THR A 89 2.54 -18.87 -5.58
N ALA A 90 2.61 -18.33 -6.80
CA ALA A 90 3.80 -18.49 -7.65
C ALA A 90 5.04 -17.85 -7.02
N LEU A 91 4.87 -16.69 -6.39
CA LEU A 91 5.94 -16.02 -5.67
C LEU A 91 6.40 -16.82 -4.45
N TRP A 92 5.47 -17.42 -3.69
CA TRP A 92 5.84 -18.36 -2.61
C TRP A 92 6.62 -19.55 -3.14
N GLY A 93 6.23 -20.09 -4.31
CA GLY A 93 6.98 -21.14 -5.00
C GLY A 93 8.43 -20.75 -5.29
N SER A 94 8.69 -19.49 -5.67
CA SER A 94 10.04 -18.99 -5.94
C SER A 94 10.96 -19.04 -4.70
N GLN A 95 10.40 -18.93 -3.50
CA GLN A 95 11.15 -19.00 -2.23
C GLN A 95 11.54 -20.43 -1.83
N GLN A 96 11.06 -21.42 -2.58
CA GLN A 96 11.32 -22.85 -2.35
C GLN A 96 12.31 -23.44 -3.37
N ALA A 97 12.78 -22.66 -4.33
CA ALA A 97 13.52 -23.15 -5.49
C ALA A 97 14.80 -23.91 -5.14
N GLU A 98 15.52 -23.46 -4.09
CA GLU A 98 16.78 -24.05 -3.68
C GLU A 98 16.67 -25.11 -2.57
N LEU A 99 15.50 -25.26 -1.94
CA LEU A 99 15.33 -26.12 -0.76
C LEU A 99 15.63 -27.61 -1.00
N ARG A 100 15.52 -28.08 -2.24
CA ARG A 100 15.78 -29.48 -2.63
C ARG A 100 17.14 -29.67 -3.29
N GLY A 101 18.00 -28.62 -3.29
CA GLY A 101 19.28 -28.65 -3.99
C GLY A 101 19.15 -28.56 -5.53
N GLU A 102 18.01 -28.16 -6.02
CA GLU A 102 17.70 -28.05 -7.46
C GLU A 102 17.76 -26.59 -7.96
N GLY A 103 18.07 -25.64 -7.08
CA GLY A 103 18.13 -24.22 -7.37
C GLY A 103 19.19 -23.89 -8.42
N LYS A 104 18.82 -23.06 -9.41
CA LYS A 104 19.75 -22.50 -10.40
C LYS A 104 20.49 -21.28 -9.88
N TYR A 105 19.99 -20.68 -8.83
CA TYR A 105 20.46 -19.44 -8.21
C TYR A 105 20.59 -19.62 -6.71
N ASP A 106 21.36 -18.77 -6.06
CA ASP A 106 21.52 -18.76 -4.59
C ASP A 106 20.26 -18.37 -3.85
N GLY A 107 19.32 -17.72 -4.53
CA GLY A 107 18.00 -17.33 -4.07
C GLY A 107 17.24 -16.49 -5.09
N VAL A 108 15.93 -16.34 -4.87
CA VAL A 108 15.07 -15.54 -5.73
C VAL A 108 14.44 -14.40 -4.92
N PHE A 109 14.85 -13.15 -5.20
CA PHE A 109 14.19 -11.99 -4.60
C PHE A 109 12.91 -11.67 -5.38
N GLY A 110 11.81 -11.50 -4.66
CA GLY A 110 10.50 -11.42 -5.24
C GLY A 110 9.77 -10.11 -5.00
N LEU A 111 8.97 -9.69 -5.98
CA LEU A 111 8.05 -8.56 -5.89
C LEU A 111 6.66 -8.99 -6.36
N TRP A 112 5.70 -8.97 -5.45
CA TRP A 112 4.27 -9.00 -5.77
C TRP A 112 3.72 -7.58 -5.85
N TYR A 113 2.78 -7.32 -6.76
CA TYR A 113 2.06 -6.06 -6.84
C TYR A 113 0.57 -6.30 -7.04
N GLY A 114 -0.23 -5.49 -6.36
CA GLY A 114 -1.69 -5.53 -6.47
C GLY A 114 -2.34 -4.40 -5.70
N LYS A 115 -3.58 -4.08 -6.04
CA LYS A 115 -4.36 -3.11 -5.26
C LYS A 115 -5.01 -3.76 -4.04
N GLY A 116 -5.59 -2.93 -3.16
CA GLY A 116 -6.20 -3.37 -1.90
C GLY A 116 -7.12 -4.58 -1.99
N PRO A 117 -8.13 -4.64 -2.88
CA PRO A 117 -8.95 -5.85 -3.05
C PRO A 117 -8.18 -7.10 -3.45
N GLY A 118 -7.04 -6.94 -4.14
CA GLY A 118 -6.14 -8.06 -4.46
C GLY A 118 -5.37 -8.55 -3.23
N VAL A 119 -5.04 -7.66 -2.30
CA VAL A 119 -4.49 -8.03 -0.99
C VAL A 119 -5.49 -8.89 -0.23
N ASP A 120 -6.76 -8.46 -0.13
CA ASP A 120 -7.81 -9.24 0.54
C ASP A 120 -7.97 -10.63 -0.09
N ARG A 121 -7.97 -10.70 -1.43
CA ARG A 121 -8.05 -11.95 -2.16
C ARG A 121 -6.90 -12.91 -1.85
N SER A 122 -5.71 -12.38 -1.62
CA SER A 122 -4.49 -13.14 -1.35
C SER A 122 -4.30 -13.51 0.13
N GLY A 123 -5.26 -13.22 1.00
CA GLY A 123 -5.15 -13.36 2.45
C GLY A 123 -4.70 -14.75 2.92
N ASP A 124 -5.24 -15.81 2.34
CA ASP A 124 -4.89 -17.19 2.72
C ASP A 124 -3.44 -17.54 2.33
N VAL A 125 -3.05 -17.23 1.09
CA VAL A 125 -1.68 -17.50 0.64
C VAL A 125 -0.65 -16.62 1.38
N MET A 126 -0.99 -15.38 1.72
CA MET A 126 -0.10 -14.51 2.50
C MET A 126 0.22 -15.12 3.88
N ARG A 127 -0.80 -15.63 4.58
CA ARG A 127 -0.61 -16.30 5.88
C ARG A 127 0.29 -17.51 5.77
N HIS A 128 0.00 -18.42 4.85
CA HIS A 128 0.80 -19.62 4.62
C HIS A 128 2.24 -19.30 4.26
N ALA A 129 2.43 -18.41 3.30
CA ALA A 129 3.74 -18.05 2.80
C ALA A 129 4.59 -17.30 3.83
N ASN A 130 3.99 -16.37 4.59
CA ASN A 130 4.71 -15.63 5.61
C ASN A 130 5.07 -16.51 6.81
N MET A 131 4.17 -17.42 7.23
CA MET A 131 4.49 -18.41 8.27
C MET A 131 5.63 -19.32 7.83
N ALA A 132 5.58 -19.84 6.60
CA ALA A 132 6.65 -20.68 6.04
C ALA A 132 7.99 -19.92 5.97
N GLY A 133 7.95 -18.66 5.55
CA GLY A 133 9.12 -17.79 5.49
C GLY A 133 9.68 -17.60 4.08
N THR A 134 10.87 -17.00 4.00
CA THR A 134 11.57 -16.68 2.76
C THR A 134 12.94 -17.34 2.70
N SER A 135 13.48 -17.49 1.49
CA SER A 135 14.85 -17.95 1.27
C SER A 135 15.88 -16.97 1.87
N PRO A 136 17.00 -17.44 2.43
CA PRO A 136 18.04 -16.58 3.01
C PRO A 136 18.62 -15.55 2.03
N HIS A 137 18.68 -15.88 0.74
CA HIS A 137 19.18 -15.02 -0.32
C HIS A 137 18.05 -14.58 -1.28
N GLY A 138 16.80 -14.92 -0.94
CA GLY A 138 15.60 -14.50 -1.67
C GLY A 138 14.99 -13.24 -1.07
N GLY A 139 13.90 -13.43 -0.35
CA GLY A 139 13.11 -12.36 0.25
C GLY A 139 11.95 -11.90 -0.65
N VAL A 140 10.90 -11.40 -0.02
CA VAL A 140 9.66 -11.01 -0.72
C VAL A 140 9.16 -9.66 -0.27
N ILE A 141 8.82 -8.82 -1.25
CA ILE A 141 8.08 -7.57 -1.08
C ILE A 141 6.69 -7.74 -1.67
N MET A 142 5.66 -7.32 -0.94
CA MET A 142 4.31 -7.11 -1.45
C MET A 142 4.04 -5.61 -1.60
N ALA A 143 4.15 -5.10 -2.83
CA ALA A 143 3.75 -3.73 -3.14
C ALA A 143 2.22 -3.67 -3.19
N MET A 144 1.62 -3.10 -2.17
CA MET A 144 0.17 -2.94 -2.05
C MET A 144 -0.25 -1.53 -2.41
N GLY A 145 -1.15 -1.41 -3.40
CA GLY A 145 -1.69 -0.15 -3.88
C GLY A 145 -3.02 0.17 -3.21
N ASP A 146 -3.00 1.09 -2.24
CA ASP A 146 -4.19 1.52 -1.54
C ASP A 146 -4.86 2.71 -2.22
N ASP A 147 -6.19 2.74 -2.14
CA ASP A 147 -7.05 3.77 -2.69
C ASP A 147 -8.03 4.23 -1.60
N HIS A 148 -7.57 5.13 -0.74
CA HIS A 148 -8.29 5.57 0.45
C HIS A 148 -9.55 6.41 0.12
N THR A 149 -9.64 6.98 -1.07
CA THR A 149 -10.77 7.78 -1.53
C THR A 149 -11.74 7.01 -2.42
N GLY A 150 -11.37 5.81 -2.89
CA GLY A 150 -12.19 4.98 -3.75
C GLY A 150 -12.31 5.50 -5.18
N GLU A 151 -11.30 6.23 -5.68
CA GLU A 151 -11.31 6.81 -7.02
C GLU A 151 -11.26 5.77 -8.14
N SER A 152 -10.62 4.64 -7.89
CA SER A 152 -10.49 3.54 -8.84
C SER A 152 -10.84 2.17 -8.26
N SER A 153 -11.33 2.13 -7.04
CA SER A 153 -11.76 0.91 -6.33
C SER A 153 -13.20 1.05 -5.88
N THR A 154 -13.91 -0.06 -5.80
CA THR A 154 -15.28 -0.09 -5.28
C THR A 154 -15.34 -0.10 -3.75
N THR A 155 -14.18 -0.12 -3.10
CA THR A 155 -14.01 -0.01 -1.66
C THR A 155 -12.92 1.03 -1.37
N LEU A 156 -13.10 1.80 -0.30
CA LEU A 156 -12.11 2.76 0.20
C LEU A 156 -11.08 1.99 1.06
N HIS A 157 -10.20 1.26 0.39
CA HIS A 157 -9.40 0.19 0.95
C HIS A 157 -8.21 0.68 1.77
N GLN A 158 -7.86 -0.08 2.80
CA GLN A 158 -6.64 0.03 3.60
C GLN A 158 -6.07 -1.37 3.84
N SER A 159 -4.94 -1.67 3.22
CA SER A 159 -4.31 -3.00 3.24
C SER A 159 -3.57 -3.31 4.53
N ASP A 160 -3.18 -2.32 5.31
CA ASP A 160 -2.34 -2.48 6.51
C ASP A 160 -2.85 -3.59 7.43
N TRP A 161 -4.16 -3.60 7.71
CA TRP A 161 -4.73 -4.56 8.67
C TRP A 161 -4.71 -6.00 8.18
N ALA A 162 -4.80 -6.23 6.88
CA ALA A 162 -4.62 -7.58 6.32
C ALA A 162 -3.16 -8.06 6.48
N MET A 163 -2.19 -7.15 6.35
CA MET A 163 -0.79 -7.45 6.59
C MET A 163 -0.50 -7.73 8.07
N VAL A 164 -1.04 -6.91 8.98
CA VAL A 164 -0.91 -7.12 10.44
C VAL A 164 -1.46 -8.48 10.83
N ASP A 165 -2.64 -8.83 10.33
CA ASP A 165 -3.30 -10.09 10.61
C ASP A 165 -2.52 -11.31 10.05
N ALA A 166 -1.73 -11.11 8.98
CA ALA A 166 -0.80 -12.10 8.44
C ALA A 166 0.61 -12.02 9.08
N TYR A 167 0.84 -11.19 10.08
CA TYR A 167 2.14 -10.95 10.72
C TYR A 167 3.23 -10.48 9.74
N MET A 168 2.87 -9.71 8.74
CA MET A 168 3.81 -9.15 7.74
C MET A 168 4.23 -7.74 8.14
N PRO A 169 5.53 -7.46 8.32
CA PRO A 169 6.01 -6.09 8.51
C PRO A 169 5.62 -5.19 7.36
N ILE A 170 5.36 -3.91 7.67
CA ILE A 170 4.89 -2.93 6.69
C ILE A 170 5.81 -1.72 6.69
N VAL A 171 6.31 -1.34 5.52
CA VAL A 171 7.02 -0.08 5.31
C VAL A 171 6.17 0.86 4.46
N SER A 172 6.19 2.16 4.78
CA SER A 172 5.35 3.17 4.14
C SER A 172 6.20 4.34 3.60
N PRO A 173 6.62 4.28 2.33
CA PRO A 173 7.42 5.32 1.71
C PRO A 173 6.62 6.61 1.50
N ALA A 174 7.27 7.75 1.69
CA ALA A 174 6.70 9.08 1.51
C ALA A 174 6.91 9.67 0.10
N GLY A 175 7.51 8.93 -0.82
CA GLY A 175 7.73 9.38 -2.20
C GLY A 175 8.67 8.45 -2.97
N VAL A 176 9.01 8.84 -4.20
CA VAL A 176 9.71 7.97 -5.15
C VAL A 176 11.08 7.51 -4.65
N GLN A 177 11.84 8.38 -3.98
CA GLN A 177 13.13 8.00 -3.39
C GLN A 177 12.95 6.88 -2.37
N GLU A 178 11.98 7.03 -1.47
CA GLU A 178 11.75 6.05 -0.42
C GLU A 178 11.12 4.76 -0.93
N VAL A 179 10.45 4.76 -2.09
CA VAL A 179 10.03 3.51 -2.75
C VAL A 179 11.24 2.62 -3.02
N MET A 180 12.36 3.19 -3.49
CA MET A 180 13.59 2.43 -3.71
C MET A 180 14.30 2.09 -2.41
N ASP A 181 14.43 3.06 -1.50
CA ASP A 181 15.17 2.89 -0.25
C ASP A 181 14.52 1.87 0.66
N TYR A 182 13.21 2.01 0.84
CA TYR A 182 12.43 1.09 1.67
C TYR A 182 12.23 -0.26 0.98
N GLY A 183 12.24 -0.29 -0.36
CA GLY A 183 12.27 -1.55 -1.11
C GLY A 183 13.55 -2.36 -0.86
N LEU A 184 14.72 -1.73 -0.95
CA LEU A 184 16.00 -2.38 -0.62
C LEU A 184 16.05 -2.83 0.84
N TYR A 185 15.59 -1.97 1.76
CA TYR A 185 15.43 -2.30 3.18
C TYR A 185 14.49 -3.50 3.37
N ALA A 186 13.35 -3.53 2.68
CA ALA A 186 12.35 -4.58 2.83
C ALA A 186 12.89 -5.97 2.43
N TRP A 187 13.70 -6.07 1.36
CA TRP A 187 14.37 -7.35 1.06
C TRP A 187 15.43 -7.72 2.09
N ALA A 188 16.20 -6.75 2.57
CA ALA A 188 17.17 -7.02 3.64
C ALA A 188 16.48 -7.52 4.92
N LEU A 189 15.40 -6.87 5.33
CA LEU A 189 14.55 -7.31 6.44
C LEU A 189 13.93 -8.69 6.18
N SER A 190 13.38 -8.90 4.99
CA SER A 190 12.76 -10.19 4.60
C SER A 190 13.73 -11.35 4.71
N ARG A 191 14.97 -11.18 4.23
CA ARG A 191 16.05 -12.17 4.34
C ARG A 191 16.46 -12.44 5.78
N TYR A 192 16.59 -11.36 6.58
CA TYR A 192 17.00 -11.46 7.97
C TYR A 192 15.96 -12.12 8.86
N ALA A 193 14.73 -11.66 8.80
CA ALA A 193 13.65 -12.11 9.67
C ALA A 193 12.85 -13.31 9.11
N GLY A 194 13.09 -13.71 7.86
CA GLY A 194 12.35 -14.79 7.21
C GLY A 194 10.86 -14.47 7.02
N VAL A 195 10.53 -13.22 6.71
CA VAL A 195 9.14 -12.72 6.55
C VAL A 195 8.91 -12.11 5.18
N TRP A 196 7.67 -12.08 4.71
CA TRP A 196 7.24 -11.22 3.63
C TRP A 196 7.05 -9.80 4.17
N VAL A 197 7.33 -8.78 3.36
CA VAL A 197 7.26 -7.38 3.79
C VAL A 197 6.30 -6.62 2.89
N GLY A 198 5.31 -5.95 3.47
CA GLY A 198 4.41 -5.04 2.78
C GLY A 198 5.10 -3.71 2.46
N LEU A 199 5.06 -3.28 1.21
CA LEU A 199 5.45 -1.94 0.76
C LEU A 199 4.17 -1.16 0.42
N LYS A 200 3.74 -0.31 1.32
CA LYS A 200 2.51 0.47 1.14
C LYS A 200 2.72 1.58 0.12
N THR A 201 1.90 1.59 -0.91
CA THR A 201 1.90 2.64 -1.93
C THR A 201 0.51 3.22 -2.11
N MET A 202 0.45 4.49 -2.47
CA MET A 202 -0.77 5.22 -2.78
C MET A 202 -0.53 6.07 -4.03
N LYS A 203 -1.58 6.55 -4.70
CA LYS A 203 -1.42 7.43 -5.87
C LYS A 203 -0.46 8.59 -5.60
N ASP A 204 -0.57 9.21 -4.42
CA ASP A 204 0.23 10.37 -4.00
C ASP A 204 1.73 10.05 -3.78
N THR A 205 2.09 8.78 -3.68
CA THR A 205 3.49 8.35 -3.47
C THR A 205 4.05 7.56 -4.64
N ILE A 206 3.22 6.91 -5.47
CA ILE A 206 3.67 6.03 -6.55
C ILE A 206 3.47 6.62 -7.96
N GLU A 207 2.45 7.47 -8.16
CA GLU A 207 2.20 8.09 -9.47
C GLU A 207 2.96 9.41 -9.67
N VAL A 208 3.53 9.97 -8.60
CA VAL A 208 4.34 11.20 -8.65
C VAL A 208 5.69 10.95 -9.30
N THR A 209 6.27 12.01 -9.86
CA THR A 209 7.58 11.99 -10.51
C THR A 209 8.58 12.82 -9.71
N SER A 210 9.78 12.29 -9.50
CA SER A 210 10.84 12.95 -8.75
C SER A 210 12.22 12.66 -9.35
N VAL A 211 13.15 13.57 -9.15
CA VAL A 211 14.57 13.31 -9.34
C VAL A 211 15.10 12.62 -8.11
N VAL A 212 15.70 11.45 -8.29
CA VAL A 212 16.11 10.55 -7.21
C VAL A 212 17.58 10.15 -7.35
N ASP A 213 18.22 9.85 -6.23
CA ASP A 213 19.51 9.16 -6.23
C ASP A 213 19.29 7.68 -6.52
N GLY A 214 19.70 7.27 -7.71
CA GLY A 214 19.51 5.92 -8.23
C GLY A 214 20.70 4.99 -8.05
N ASP A 215 21.71 5.35 -7.26
CA ASP A 215 22.87 4.49 -6.98
C ASP A 215 22.42 3.26 -6.15
N PRO A 216 22.62 2.02 -6.65
CA PRO A 216 22.23 0.81 -5.93
C PRO A 216 23.03 0.58 -4.64
N HIS A 217 24.16 1.24 -4.48
CA HIS A 217 25.10 0.99 -3.40
C HIS A 217 25.16 2.12 -2.35
N ARG A 218 24.30 3.13 -2.44
CA ARG A 218 24.29 4.27 -1.51
C ARG A 218 23.81 3.95 -0.09
N LEU A 219 23.14 2.81 0.12
CA LEU A 219 22.64 2.37 1.42
C LEU A 219 23.30 1.06 1.86
N ASP A 220 23.72 1.01 3.11
CA ASP A 220 24.11 -0.21 3.78
C ASP A 220 23.14 -0.51 4.92
N PHE A 221 22.82 -1.80 5.11
CA PHE A 221 21.91 -2.25 6.15
C PHE A 221 22.67 -3.00 7.24
N VAL A 222 22.38 -2.64 8.48
CA VAL A 222 22.98 -3.23 9.67
C VAL A 222 22.15 -4.43 10.11
N THR A 223 22.80 -5.58 10.26
CA THR A 223 22.20 -6.75 10.90
C THR A 223 22.26 -6.57 12.41
N PRO A 224 21.13 -6.57 13.13
CA PRO A 224 21.14 -6.41 14.58
C PRO A 224 21.75 -7.62 15.28
N ASP A 225 22.45 -7.35 16.37
CA ASP A 225 22.94 -8.39 17.27
C ASP A 225 21.82 -8.80 18.24
N MET A 226 21.11 -9.85 17.91
CA MET A 226 20.07 -10.44 18.75
C MET A 226 20.12 -11.98 18.68
N PRO A 227 19.73 -12.66 19.77
CA PRO A 227 19.64 -14.12 19.77
C PRO A 227 18.59 -14.63 18.77
N LEU A 228 19.01 -15.46 17.83
CA LEU A 228 18.12 -16.15 16.89
C LEU A 228 18.15 -17.66 17.17
N PRO A 229 17.10 -18.41 16.79
CA PRO A 229 17.12 -19.87 16.82
C PRO A 229 18.30 -20.42 16.02
N LYS A 230 18.91 -21.52 16.49
CA LYS A 230 20.09 -22.13 15.83
C LYS A 230 19.85 -22.49 14.36
N ASP A 231 18.62 -22.84 14.04
CA ASP A 231 18.17 -23.23 12.71
C ASP A 231 17.62 -22.04 11.88
N GLY A 232 17.74 -20.81 12.40
CA GLY A 232 17.37 -19.56 11.73
C GLY A 232 15.86 -19.37 11.60
N LEU A 233 15.47 -18.33 10.85
CA LEU A 233 14.07 -17.90 10.65
C LEU A 233 13.52 -18.17 9.24
N ASN A 234 14.39 -18.59 8.31
CA ASN A 234 14.05 -18.76 6.91
C ASN A 234 13.25 -20.05 6.63
N ILE A 235 12.71 -20.12 5.43
CA ILE A 235 11.89 -21.25 4.96
C ILE A 235 12.66 -22.57 4.97
N ARG A 236 11.97 -23.68 5.21
CA ARG A 236 12.53 -25.03 5.20
C ARG A 236 11.52 -26.04 4.69
N LEU A 237 12.00 -27.22 4.23
CA LEU A 237 11.16 -28.24 3.61
C LEU A 237 10.21 -28.93 4.59
N VAL A 238 10.76 -29.31 5.75
CA VAL A 238 9.99 -30.05 6.75
C VAL A 238 9.77 -29.15 7.95
N ASP A 239 8.54 -28.63 8.04
CA ASP A 239 8.14 -27.72 9.11
C ASP A 239 6.66 -27.92 9.41
N THR A 240 6.32 -27.98 10.69
CA THR A 240 4.92 -28.13 11.09
C THR A 240 4.28 -26.76 11.31
N PRO A 241 2.96 -26.60 11.09
CA PRO A 241 2.28 -25.34 11.39
C PRO A 241 2.52 -24.82 12.80
N VAL A 242 2.58 -25.69 13.80
CA VAL A 242 2.86 -25.32 15.20
C VAL A 242 4.26 -24.71 15.36
N LEU A 243 5.29 -25.29 14.70
CA LEU A 243 6.65 -24.76 14.74
C LEU A 243 6.77 -23.44 13.95
N GLN A 244 6.03 -23.31 12.86
CA GLN A 244 5.97 -22.06 12.08
C GLN A 244 5.33 -20.94 12.90
N GLU A 245 4.21 -21.23 13.58
CA GLU A 245 3.54 -20.26 14.45
C GLU A 245 4.45 -19.83 15.60
N ALA A 246 5.04 -20.78 16.34
CA ALA A 246 5.96 -20.47 17.44
C ALA A 246 7.13 -19.59 16.95
N ARG A 247 7.71 -19.91 15.80
CA ARG A 247 8.79 -19.10 15.19
C ARG A 247 8.33 -17.70 14.83
N MET A 248 7.11 -17.56 14.30
CA MET A 248 6.53 -16.28 13.95
C MET A 248 6.33 -15.41 15.19
N ILE A 249 5.67 -15.94 16.20
CA ILE A 249 5.28 -15.21 17.40
C ILE A 249 6.48 -14.92 18.31
N ASP A 250 7.35 -15.92 18.54
CA ASP A 250 8.42 -15.81 19.52
C ASP A 250 9.68 -15.12 18.97
N HIS A 251 9.84 -15.07 17.63
CA HIS A 251 11.10 -14.60 17.06
C HIS A 251 10.95 -13.61 15.90
N LYS A 252 10.17 -13.91 14.85
CA LYS A 252 10.21 -13.13 13.60
C LYS A 252 9.73 -11.69 13.80
N ARG A 253 8.68 -11.46 14.59
CA ARG A 253 8.18 -10.12 14.93
C ARG A 253 9.27 -9.29 15.61
N PHE A 254 9.92 -9.86 16.63
CA PHE A 254 10.99 -9.17 17.37
C PHE A 254 12.24 -8.94 16.51
N ALA A 255 12.55 -9.87 15.59
CA ALA A 255 13.61 -9.68 14.61
C ALA A 255 13.31 -8.49 13.68
N ALA A 256 12.06 -8.31 13.26
CA ALA A 256 11.65 -7.18 12.44
C ALA A 256 11.78 -5.84 13.18
N GLU A 257 11.39 -5.77 14.46
CA GLU A 257 11.56 -4.58 15.30
C GLU A 257 13.05 -4.25 15.52
N ALA A 258 13.86 -5.27 15.82
CA ALA A 258 15.29 -5.09 16.02
C ALA A 258 15.99 -4.61 14.74
N PHE A 259 15.58 -5.11 13.57
CA PHE A 259 16.10 -4.69 12.28
C PHE A 259 15.71 -3.24 11.96
N SER A 260 14.46 -2.84 12.24
CA SER A 260 14.00 -1.46 12.13
C SER A 260 14.85 -0.50 12.98
N ARG A 261 15.08 -0.88 14.24
CA ARG A 261 15.89 -0.10 15.19
C ARG A 261 17.34 0.05 14.73
N ALA A 262 17.98 -1.04 14.33
CA ALA A 262 19.37 -1.04 13.87
C ALA A 262 19.55 -0.16 12.62
N ASN A 263 18.54 -0.10 11.76
CA ASN A 263 18.56 0.67 10.52
C ASN A 263 17.86 2.04 10.62
N LYS A 264 17.39 2.42 11.81
CA LYS A 264 16.77 3.72 12.08
C LYS A 264 15.64 4.06 11.12
N MET A 265 14.76 3.09 10.86
CA MET A 265 13.62 3.30 9.98
C MET A 265 12.65 4.35 10.53
N ASP A 266 12.49 4.32 11.84
CA ASP A 266 11.67 5.29 12.57
C ASP A 266 12.60 6.28 13.28
N GLN A 267 12.38 7.59 13.06
CA GLN A 267 13.33 8.58 13.57
C GLN A 267 12.75 9.97 13.77
N ARG A 268 13.34 10.70 14.71
CA ARG A 268 13.16 12.16 14.83
C ARG A 268 13.62 12.84 13.55
N LYS A 269 12.80 13.73 12.98
CA LYS A 269 13.17 14.55 11.82
C LYS A 269 13.42 15.99 12.23
N TRP A 270 12.49 16.62 12.94
CA TRP A 270 12.62 18.00 13.40
C TRP A 270 12.66 18.07 14.93
N GLY A 271 13.20 19.17 15.45
CA GLY A 271 13.27 19.44 16.86
C GLY A 271 14.37 18.66 17.58
N LYS A 272 14.36 18.71 18.90
CA LYS A 272 15.38 18.14 19.78
C LYS A 272 14.76 17.52 21.04
N PRO A 273 15.50 16.73 21.81
CA PRO A 273 15.07 16.28 23.13
C PRO A 273 14.65 17.46 24.03
N GLY A 274 13.63 17.26 24.86
CA GLY A 274 13.06 18.32 25.72
C GLY A 274 11.97 19.16 25.05
N ALA A 275 11.53 18.81 23.85
CA ALA A 275 10.30 19.34 23.26
C ALA A 275 9.08 18.97 24.15
N LYS A 276 7.97 19.69 23.96
CA LYS A 276 6.72 19.49 24.71
C LYS A 276 5.65 18.79 23.88
N ILE A 277 5.64 19.04 22.57
CA ILE A 277 4.66 18.50 21.64
C ILE A 277 5.39 17.70 20.55
N GLY A 278 4.93 16.47 20.33
CA GLY A 278 5.44 15.59 19.30
C GLY A 278 4.40 15.30 18.22
N PHE A 279 4.76 15.39 16.95
CA PHE A 279 3.93 14.99 15.82
C PHE A 279 4.50 13.71 15.19
N VAL A 280 3.64 12.72 14.96
CA VAL A 280 4.00 11.41 14.41
C VAL A 280 3.24 11.19 13.10
N ALA A 281 3.95 10.80 12.04
CA ALA A 281 3.32 10.46 10.76
C ALA A 281 4.18 9.50 9.94
N ALA A 282 3.57 8.82 8.95
CA ALA A 282 4.21 7.92 8.02
C ALA A 282 3.77 8.19 6.58
N GLY A 283 4.58 7.76 5.60
CA GLY A 283 4.22 7.74 4.18
C GLY A 283 3.67 9.06 3.67
N LYS A 284 2.51 9.01 2.99
CA LYS A 284 1.80 10.20 2.49
C LYS A 284 1.55 11.22 3.61
N ASN A 285 1.06 10.78 4.77
CA ASN A 285 0.73 11.70 5.86
C ASN A 285 1.97 12.39 6.44
N TRP A 286 3.18 11.86 6.26
CA TRP A 286 4.40 12.60 6.56
C TRP A 286 4.56 13.83 5.67
N LEU A 287 4.32 13.71 4.36
CA LEU A 287 4.38 14.85 3.44
C LEU A 287 3.27 15.85 3.74
N ASP A 288 2.06 15.37 4.03
CA ASP A 288 0.92 16.20 4.43
C ASP A 288 1.20 16.97 5.72
N LEU A 289 1.80 16.34 6.72
CA LEU A 289 2.22 16.98 7.98
C LEU A 289 3.24 18.10 7.73
N VAL A 290 4.28 17.83 6.94
CA VAL A 290 5.30 18.84 6.62
C VAL A 290 4.67 20.02 5.88
N HIS A 291 3.77 19.75 4.93
CA HIS A 291 3.04 20.80 4.21
C HIS A 291 2.11 21.57 5.15
N ALA A 292 1.37 20.89 6.00
CA ALA A 292 0.50 21.52 7.01
C ALA A 292 1.26 22.46 7.95
N LEU A 293 2.42 22.03 8.42
CA LEU A 293 3.30 22.89 9.24
C LEU A 293 3.79 24.12 8.47
N SER A 294 4.13 23.95 7.17
CA SER A 294 4.48 25.08 6.30
C SER A 294 3.34 26.07 6.13
N LEU A 295 2.08 25.61 5.98
CA LEU A 295 0.89 26.47 5.92
C LEU A 295 0.66 27.27 7.21
N LEU A 296 1.16 26.77 8.34
CA LEU A 296 1.14 27.45 9.63
C LEU A 296 2.38 28.33 9.89
N GLY A 297 3.27 28.47 8.90
CA GLY A 297 4.51 29.21 9.02
C GLY A 297 5.53 28.54 9.95
N ILE A 298 5.47 27.22 10.10
CA ILE A 298 6.36 26.43 10.96
C ILE A 298 7.34 25.66 10.05
N ASP A 299 8.58 26.08 10.06
CA ASP A 299 9.73 25.33 9.58
C ASP A 299 10.45 24.60 10.73
N GLU A 300 11.58 23.95 10.46
CA GLU A 300 12.35 23.22 11.46
C GLU A 300 12.85 24.12 12.60
N ALA A 301 13.27 25.36 12.27
CA ALA A 301 13.77 26.33 13.24
C ALA A 301 12.64 26.84 14.15
N GLU A 302 11.49 27.15 13.56
CA GLU A 302 10.31 27.60 14.30
C GLU A 302 9.72 26.46 15.13
N ALA A 303 9.70 25.22 14.64
CA ALA A 303 9.31 24.04 15.41
C ALA A 303 10.17 23.89 16.67
N ALA A 304 11.49 24.01 16.52
CA ALA A 304 12.42 23.95 17.67
C ALA A 304 12.19 25.08 18.68
N ARG A 305 11.87 26.31 18.20
CA ARG A 305 11.55 27.48 19.04
C ARG A 305 10.25 27.30 19.82
N LEU A 306 9.25 26.68 19.19
CA LEU A 306 7.93 26.40 19.78
C LEU A 306 7.93 25.17 20.71
N GLY A 307 9.04 24.46 20.84
CA GLY A 307 9.11 23.22 21.61
C GLY A 307 8.39 22.04 20.93
N ILE A 308 8.38 22.03 19.59
CA ILE A 308 7.78 20.98 18.78
C ILE A 308 8.88 20.04 18.27
N THR A 309 8.59 18.74 18.22
CA THR A 309 9.42 17.71 17.58
C THR A 309 8.56 16.83 16.69
N THR A 310 9.17 16.25 15.63
CA THR A 310 8.48 15.35 14.74
C THR A 310 9.15 13.98 14.72
N TYR A 311 8.35 12.93 14.55
CA TYR A 311 8.80 11.55 14.42
C TYR A 311 8.23 10.95 13.14
N LYS A 312 9.11 10.59 12.22
CA LYS A 312 8.73 9.91 10.99
C LYS A 312 8.81 8.42 11.20
N VAL A 313 7.70 7.74 10.99
CA VAL A 313 7.61 6.28 11.00
C VAL A 313 7.80 5.76 9.59
N GLY A 314 8.84 4.94 9.39
CA GLY A 314 9.12 4.27 8.12
C GLY A 314 8.57 2.85 8.10
N GLN A 315 8.71 2.10 9.22
CA GLN A 315 8.11 0.80 9.42
C GLN A 315 6.86 0.93 10.30
N VAL A 316 5.69 0.99 9.66
CA VAL A 316 4.43 1.27 10.36
C VAL A 316 3.93 0.09 11.19
N TRP A 317 4.40 -1.13 10.93
CA TRP A 317 4.16 -2.30 11.74
C TRP A 317 5.25 -3.37 11.51
N PRO A 318 5.73 -4.06 12.56
CA PRO A 318 5.62 -3.61 13.96
C PRO A 318 6.44 -2.33 14.16
N LEU A 319 5.89 -1.40 14.94
CA LEU A 319 6.58 -0.16 15.31
C LEU A 319 7.80 -0.49 16.19
N ASP A 320 8.92 0.18 15.98
CA ASP A 320 10.03 0.15 16.95
C ASP A 320 9.64 0.93 18.22
N MET A 321 8.93 0.24 19.11
CA MET A 321 8.40 0.85 20.33
C MET A 321 9.49 1.39 21.26
N ALA A 322 10.68 0.78 21.25
CA ALA A 322 11.77 1.25 22.10
C ALA A 322 12.34 2.60 21.63
N SER A 323 12.60 2.76 20.33
CA SER A 323 13.04 4.05 19.78
C SER A 323 11.94 5.11 19.89
N PHE A 324 10.68 4.72 19.71
CA PHE A 324 9.55 5.62 19.90
C PHE A 324 9.44 6.11 21.35
N HIS A 325 9.48 5.19 22.32
CA HIS A 325 9.44 5.53 23.74
C HIS A 325 10.60 6.46 24.14
N GLU A 326 11.82 6.21 23.63
CA GLU A 326 12.97 7.09 23.89
C GLU A 326 12.75 8.50 23.30
N TRP A 327 12.18 8.59 22.09
CA TRP A 327 11.85 9.87 21.47
C TRP A 327 10.78 10.63 22.23
N ALA A 328 9.78 9.93 22.78
CA ALA A 328 8.62 10.51 23.45
C ALA A 328 8.92 11.03 24.88
N LYS A 329 10.07 10.67 25.45
CA LYS A 329 10.44 11.08 26.81
C LYS A 329 10.34 12.59 27.02
N GLY A 330 9.51 12.99 27.98
CA GLY A 330 9.31 14.38 28.38
C GLY A 330 8.36 15.18 27.47
N LEU A 331 7.67 14.54 26.54
CA LEU A 331 6.58 15.15 25.82
C LEU A 331 5.31 15.21 26.69
N ASP A 332 4.62 16.33 26.68
CA ASP A 332 3.32 16.51 27.33
C ASP A 332 2.18 15.99 26.41
N LEU A 333 2.42 16.03 25.09
CA LEU A 333 1.44 15.62 24.07
C LEU A 333 2.13 14.99 22.86
N VAL A 334 1.60 13.85 22.43
CA VAL A 334 1.88 13.22 21.13
C VAL A 334 0.64 13.31 20.25
N VAL A 335 0.78 13.81 19.04
CA VAL A 335 -0.30 13.86 18.04
C VAL A 335 0.07 12.96 16.87
N VAL A 336 -0.72 11.90 16.67
CA VAL A 336 -0.54 10.93 15.56
C VAL A 336 -1.38 11.38 14.38
N VAL A 337 -0.72 11.81 13.30
CA VAL A 337 -1.35 12.21 12.05
C VAL A 337 -1.45 10.97 11.17
N GLU A 338 -2.59 10.33 11.20
CA GLU A 338 -2.86 9.08 10.51
C GLU A 338 -4.26 9.08 9.90
N GLU A 339 -4.37 8.67 8.66
CA GLU A 339 -5.66 8.52 7.97
C GLU A 339 -6.18 7.09 8.05
N LYS A 340 -7.47 6.88 7.83
CA LYS A 340 -8.15 5.59 7.97
C LYS A 340 -8.11 5.04 9.39
N ARG A 341 -8.10 3.72 9.52
CA ARG A 341 -8.07 3.05 10.82
C ARG A 341 -6.72 3.25 11.50
N LYS A 342 -6.75 3.55 12.76
CA LYS A 342 -5.60 3.82 13.60
C LYS A 342 -4.70 2.57 13.77
N LEU A 343 -3.60 2.52 13.07
CA LEU A 343 -2.57 1.49 13.19
C LEU A 343 -1.38 1.98 14.01
N ILE A 344 -0.88 3.18 13.69
CA ILE A 344 0.24 3.79 14.41
C ILE A 344 -0.24 4.26 15.79
N GLU A 345 -1.40 4.89 15.88
CA GLU A 345 -1.96 5.41 17.13
C GLU A 345 -2.10 4.33 18.21
N VAL A 346 -2.56 3.12 17.86
CA VAL A 346 -2.71 2.04 18.86
C VAL A 346 -1.36 1.54 19.36
N GLN A 347 -0.35 1.44 18.49
CA GLN A 347 0.99 1.06 18.89
C GLN A 347 1.70 2.15 19.72
N VAL A 348 1.45 3.42 19.40
CA VAL A 348 1.92 4.58 20.18
C VAL A 348 1.32 4.55 21.59
N LYS A 349 0.02 4.29 21.70
CA LYS A 349 -0.65 4.15 23.02
C LYS A 349 -0.11 2.95 23.80
N GLU A 350 0.17 1.84 23.15
CA GLU A 350 0.80 0.66 23.76
C GLU A 350 2.21 0.99 24.26
N ALA A 351 3.03 1.68 23.43
CA ALA A 351 4.39 2.08 23.79
C ALA A 351 4.45 3.07 24.98
N LEU A 352 3.39 3.85 25.20
CA LEU A 352 3.28 4.84 26.29
C LEU A 352 2.38 4.39 27.43
N PHE A 353 2.00 3.11 27.50
CA PHE A 353 1.03 2.62 28.49
C PHE A 353 1.42 2.92 29.93
N ASP A 354 2.70 2.84 30.26
CA ASP A 354 3.24 3.12 31.58
C ASP A 354 3.59 4.63 31.79
N ASP A 355 3.52 5.44 30.73
CA ASP A 355 3.74 6.90 30.81
C ASP A 355 2.40 7.64 30.91
N THR A 356 1.90 7.79 32.11
CA THR A 356 0.60 8.41 32.38
C THR A 356 0.57 9.95 32.23
N ASN A 357 1.72 10.56 31.96
CA ASN A 357 1.82 12.03 31.85
C ASN A 357 1.69 12.49 30.39
N THR A 358 2.01 11.63 29.42
CA THR A 358 1.98 11.97 28.00
C THR A 358 0.58 11.72 27.43
N ARG A 359 -0.09 12.76 26.97
CA ARG A 359 -1.38 12.65 26.26
C ARG A 359 -1.15 12.21 24.81
N VAL A 360 -2.08 11.43 24.27
CA VAL A 360 -2.04 11.00 22.86
C VAL A 360 -3.33 11.42 22.15
N TYR A 361 -3.19 12.24 21.10
CA TYR A 361 -4.26 12.59 20.17
C TYR A 361 -4.02 11.89 18.84
N GLY A 362 -5.09 11.46 18.19
CA GLY A 362 -5.05 10.84 16.88
C GLY A 362 -6.40 10.97 16.22
N TRP A 363 -7.19 9.88 16.12
CA TRP A 363 -8.58 9.98 15.67
C TRP A 363 -9.38 10.95 16.54
N HIS A 364 -9.25 10.83 17.85
CA HIS A 364 -9.93 11.69 18.80
C HIS A 364 -8.94 12.41 19.72
N LYS A 365 -9.44 13.49 20.31
CA LYS A 365 -8.76 14.23 21.36
C LYS A 365 -9.16 13.63 22.72
N GLY A 366 -8.27 12.85 23.32
CA GLY A 366 -8.48 12.23 24.63
C GLY A 366 -9.15 10.85 24.57
N ASP A 367 -9.90 10.51 25.64
CA ASP A 367 -10.49 9.20 25.85
C ASP A 367 -11.71 8.95 24.92
N GLU A 368 -11.63 7.90 24.13
CA GLU A 368 -12.69 7.45 23.21
C GLU A 368 -13.91 6.89 23.95
N HIS A 369 -13.76 6.49 25.21
CA HIS A 369 -14.80 5.81 25.98
C HIS A 369 -15.66 6.77 26.80
N SER A 370 -15.27 8.06 26.93
CA SER A 370 -16.03 9.05 27.67
C SER A 370 -17.15 9.63 26.80
N GLU A 371 -18.39 9.35 27.12
CA GLU A 371 -19.55 9.98 26.47
C GLU A 371 -19.43 11.51 26.54
N GLY A 372 -19.57 12.18 25.38
CA GLY A 372 -19.53 13.65 25.26
C GLY A 372 -18.15 14.27 25.15
N ARG A 373 -17.04 13.51 25.13
CA ARG A 373 -15.65 14.02 24.96
C ARG A 373 -14.99 13.63 23.65
N ARG A 374 -15.75 13.13 22.68
CA ARG A 374 -15.23 12.71 21.37
C ARG A 374 -15.07 13.89 20.43
N GLU A 375 -14.05 14.70 20.63
CA GLU A 375 -13.66 15.66 19.60
C GLU A 375 -12.83 14.91 18.53
N GLU A 376 -13.40 14.76 17.32
CA GLU A 376 -12.72 14.17 16.19
C GLU A 376 -11.61 15.12 15.73
N VAL A 377 -10.37 14.63 15.71
CA VAL A 377 -9.21 15.38 15.21
C VAL A 377 -8.91 14.95 13.76
N PHE A 378 -8.55 13.68 13.56
CA PHE A 378 -8.30 13.13 12.23
C PHE A 378 -9.34 12.05 11.90
N PRO A 379 -10.30 12.34 10.99
CA PRO A 379 -11.35 11.40 10.66
C PRO A 379 -10.81 10.13 10.00
N THR A 380 -11.44 8.99 10.31
CA THR A 380 -11.09 7.70 9.70
C THR A 380 -11.76 7.47 8.34
N ARG A 381 -12.53 8.45 7.88
CA ARG A 381 -13.20 8.45 6.57
C ARG A 381 -12.30 9.13 5.55
N TYR A 382 -12.27 8.60 4.34
CA TYR A 382 -11.53 9.16 3.19
C TYR A 382 -10.01 9.27 3.46
N ALA A 383 -9.34 10.17 2.78
CA ALA A 383 -7.95 10.55 3.01
C ALA A 383 -7.90 11.88 3.78
N LEU A 384 -6.81 12.11 4.48
CA LEU A 384 -6.50 13.43 5.04
C LEU A 384 -5.88 14.31 3.96
N ASP A 385 -6.08 15.62 4.09
CA ASP A 385 -5.42 16.64 3.29
C ASP A 385 -4.60 17.59 4.17
N PRO A 386 -3.57 18.27 3.62
CA PRO A 386 -2.72 19.17 4.41
C PRO A 386 -3.47 20.35 5.04
N ILE A 387 -4.56 20.82 4.43
CA ILE A 387 -5.37 21.94 4.94
C ILE A 387 -6.09 21.52 6.22
N TRP A 388 -6.76 20.35 6.17
CA TRP A 388 -7.42 19.81 7.37
C TRP A 388 -6.43 19.59 8.51
N ILE A 389 -5.27 19.00 8.19
CA ILE A 389 -4.21 18.78 9.18
C ILE A 389 -3.73 20.11 9.77
N ALA A 390 -3.48 21.12 8.92
CA ALA A 390 -3.05 22.45 9.39
C ALA A 390 -4.08 23.12 10.31
N GLU A 391 -5.36 23.08 9.94
CA GLU A 391 -6.44 23.63 10.78
C GLU A 391 -6.47 22.96 12.17
N LYS A 392 -6.39 21.62 12.20
CA LYS A 392 -6.40 20.87 13.48
C LYS A 392 -5.15 21.09 14.31
N LEU A 393 -3.96 21.01 13.69
CA LEU A 393 -2.70 21.25 14.40
C LEU A 393 -2.59 22.70 14.89
N GLY A 394 -2.99 23.68 14.09
CA GLY A 394 -3.01 25.07 14.49
C GLY A 394 -3.92 25.34 15.68
N GLY A 395 -5.10 24.70 15.72
CA GLY A 395 -6.00 24.73 16.88
C GLY A 395 -5.36 24.11 18.12
N ILE A 396 -4.80 22.92 18.02
CA ILE A 396 -4.10 22.22 19.13
C ILE A 396 -2.94 23.06 19.63
N LEU A 397 -2.09 23.61 18.76
CA LEU A 397 -0.96 24.44 19.16
C LEU A 397 -1.41 25.71 19.90
N THR A 398 -2.53 26.30 19.50
CA THR A 398 -3.11 27.46 20.17
C THR A 398 -3.61 27.11 21.58
N GLU A 399 -4.31 26.00 21.74
CA GLU A 399 -4.82 25.49 23.02
C GLU A 399 -3.69 25.11 23.99
N GLU A 400 -2.60 24.55 23.47
CA GLU A 400 -1.42 24.16 24.26
C GLU A 400 -0.47 25.33 24.55
N GLY A 401 -0.84 26.56 24.18
CA GLY A 401 -0.01 27.75 24.41
C GLY A 401 1.25 27.82 23.55
N CYS A 402 1.33 27.01 22.50
CA CYS A 402 2.42 26.99 21.51
C CYS A 402 2.09 27.79 20.26
N GLY A 403 1.04 28.61 20.27
CA GLY A 403 0.66 29.48 19.16
C GLY A 403 1.71 30.56 18.89
N SER A 404 1.90 30.91 17.61
CA SER A 404 2.76 32.01 17.18
C SER A 404 1.99 32.93 16.22
N SER A 405 2.59 34.09 15.89
CA SER A 405 2.01 34.96 14.86
C SER A 405 1.88 34.27 13.50
N GLY A 406 2.81 33.36 13.16
CA GLY A 406 2.75 32.52 11.96
C GLY A 406 1.55 31.59 12.00
N VAL A 407 1.33 30.86 13.10
CA VAL A 407 0.17 29.97 13.29
C VAL A 407 -1.14 30.75 13.15
N THR A 408 -1.24 31.91 13.83
CA THR A 408 -2.46 32.75 13.74
C THR A 408 -2.72 33.26 12.31
N ALA A 409 -1.68 33.71 11.61
CA ALA A 409 -1.79 34.19 10.24
C ALA A 409 -2.16 33.05 9.28
N GLY A 410 -1.53 31.87 9.44
CA GLY A 410 -1.84 30.66 8.65
C GLY A 410 -3.29 30.22 8.81
N LEU A 411 -3.79 30.12 10.04
CA LEU A 411 -5.21 29.79 10.31
C LEU A 411 -6.16 30.81 9.71
N ALA A 412 -5.86 32.11 9.76
CA ALA A 412 -6.69 33.15 9.14
C ALA A 412 -6.73 33.01 7.62
N GLN A 413 -5.59 32.74 6.97
CA GLN A 413 -5.49 32.51 5.53
C GLN A 413 -6.26 31.24 5.09
N LEU A 414 -6.16 30.16 5.85
CA LEU A 414 -6.93 28.92 5.58
C LEU A 414 -8.43 29.16 5.70
N ALA A 415 -8.87 29.90 6.72
CA ALA A 415 -10.28 30.25 6.88
C ALA A 415 -10.81 31.15 5.75
N GLU A 416 -10.00 32.01 5.16
CA GLU A 416 -10.35 32.80 3.99
C GLU A 416 -10.45 31.92 2.74
N ALA A 417 -9.49 31.03 2.50
CA ALA A 417 -9.51 30.08 1.40
C ALA A 417 -10.76 29.18 1.43
N ARG A 418 -11.13 28.66 2.61
CA ARG A 418 -12.36 27.86 2.80
C ARG A 418 -13.63 28.62 2.44
N ARG A 419 -13.68 29.93 2.68
CA ARG A 419 -14.82 30.77 2.30
C ARG A 419 -14.91 30.96 0.78
N ALA A 420 -13.75 31.06 0.12
CA ALA A 420 -13.69 31.20 -1.33
C ALA A 420 -14.09 29.90 -2.06
N ASP A 421 -13.79 28.73 -1.49
CA ASP A 421 -14.12 27.42 -2.06
C ASP A 421 -15.60 27.02 -1.93
N ASN A 422 -16.39 27.76 -1.16
CA ASN A 422 -17.83 27.50 -0.95
C ASN A 422 -18.69 27.93 -2.15
N VAL A 423 -18.20 27.67 -3.37
CA VAL A 423 -18.93 27.92 -4.63
C VAL A 423 -19.61 26.62 -5.03
N PRO A 424 -20.95 26.64 -5.33
CA PRO A 424 -21.63 25.45 -5.82
C PRO A 424 -20.99 24.92 -7.10
N GLU A 425 -20.79 23.58 -7.17
CA GLU A 425 -20.37 22.95 -8.42
C GLU A 425 -21.39 23.27 -9.54
N LEU A 426 -20.92 23.94 -10.61
CA LEU A 426 -21.75 24.33 -11.73
C LEU A 426 -22.17 23.15 -12.61
N ALA A 427 -21.42 22.06 -12.63
CA ALA A 427 -21.74 20.84 -13.35
C ALA A 427 -20.94 19.65 -12.83
N ALA A 428 -21.58 18.50 -12.65
CA ALA A 428 -20.94 17.22 -12.40
C ALA A 428 -20.90 16.38 -13.68
N ARG A 429 -19.76 15.70 -13.94
CA ARG A 429 -19.67 14.73 -15.04
C ARG A 429 -20.37 13.44 -14.63
N LEU A 430 -21.28 12.97 -15.48
CA LEU A 430 -21.86 11.63 -15.36
C LEU A 430 -20.94 10.61 -16.06
N PRO A 431 -20.74 9.42 -15.50
CA PRO A 431 -20.01 8.35 -16.18
C PRO A 431 -20.70 7.94 -17.48
N TYR A 432 -19.91 7.67 -18.53
CA TYR A 432 -20.39 7.17 -19.82
C TYR A 432 -19.30 6.32 -20.49
N PHE A 433 -19.70 5.44 -21.41
CA PHE A 433 -18.77 4.65 -22.20
C PHE A 433 -18.13 5.47 -23.31
N CYS A 434 -16.90 5.10 -23.69
CA CYS A 434 -16.21 5.71 -24.81
C CYS A 434 -17.06 5.64 -26.11
N SER A 435 -16.84 6.61 -27.01
CA SER A 435 -17.51 6.62 -28.32
C SER A 435 -17.17 5.34 -29.10
N GLY A 436 -18.18 4.67 -29.65
CA GLY A 436 -18.02 3.40 -30.39
C GLY A 436 -17.77 2.16 -29.51
N CYS A 437 -17.74 2.31 -28.18
CA CYS A 437 -17.57 1.16 -27.28
C CYS A 437 -18.76 0.18 -27.41
N PRO A 438 -18.52 -1.15 -27.53
CA PRO A 438 -19.60 -2.14 -27.63
C PRO A 438 -20.50 -2.17 -26.39
N HIS A 439 -20.03 -1.71 -25.24
CA HIS A 439 -20.82 -1.63 -24.01
C HIS A 439 -22.00 -0.66 -24.13
N ASN A 440 -21.97 0.29 -25.07
CA ASN A 440 -23.10 1.18 -25.34
C ASN A 440 -24.38 0.43 -25.74
N SER A 441 -24.26 -0.72 -26.39
CA SER A 441 -25.39 -1.58 -26.78
C SER A 441 -25.55 -2.81 -25.89
N SER A 442 -24.43 -3.48 -25.55
CA SER A 442 -24.45 -4.77 -24.85
C SER A 442 -24.92 -4.68 -23.39
N THR A 443 -24.86 -3.50 -22.77
CA THR A 443 -25.35 -3.31 -21.39
C THR A 443 -26.86 -3.02 -21.29
N LYS A 444 -27.56 -2.81 -22.42
CA LYS A 444 -29.02 -2.67 -22.43
C LYS A 444 -29.69 -4.02 -22.11
N VAL A 445 -30.82 -3.96 -21.42
CA VAL A 445 -31.66 -5.13 -21.12
C VAL A 445 -33.06 -4.94 -21.70
N PRO A 446 -33.84 -6.02 -21.96
CA PRO A 446 -35.22 -5.93 -22.37
C PRO A 446 -36.07 -5.19 -21.33
N GLU A 447 -37.13 -4.53 -21.79
CA GLU A 447 -38.11 -3.84 -20.93
C GLU A 447 -38.69 -4.80 -19.86
N GLY A 448 -38.80 -4.33 -18.63
CA GLY A 448 -39.22 -5.15 -17.49
C GLY A 448 -38.19 -6.13 -16.94
N SER A 449 -36.99 -6.17 -17.52
CA SER A 449 -35.85 -6.92 -17.00
C SER A 449 -34.90 -6.04 -16.19
N ARG A 450 -34.08 -6.65 -15.34
CA ARG A 450 -33.02 -5.95 -14.62
C ARG A 450 -31.67 -6.67 -14.71
N ALA A 451 -30.61 -5.94 -14.45
CA ALA A 451 -29.25 -6.45 -14.46
C ALA A 451 -28.45 -6.05 -13.23
N TYR A 452 -27.39 -6.82 -12.96
CA TYR A 452 -26.30 -6.43 -12.07
C TYR A 452 -25.11 -5.93 -12.89
N ALA A 453 -24.41 -4.94 -12.36
CA ALA A 453 -23.11 -4.55 -12.84
C ALA A 453 -22.04 -5.56 -12.34
N GLY A 454 -20.86 -5.50 -12.92
CA GLY A 454 -19.67 -6.18 -12.44
C GLY A 454 -18.51 -5.21 -12.34
N ILE A 455 -17.31 -5.70 -12.04
CA ILE A 455 -16.11 -4.90 -11.93
C ILE A 455 -15.46 -4.72 -13.31
N GLY A 456 -15.34 -3.46 -13.73
CA GLY A 456 -14.85 -3.04 -15.04
C GLY A 456 -15.59 -1.79 -15.52
N CYS A 457 -15.42 -1.41 -16.79
CA CYS A 457 -16.10 -0.24 -17.36
C CYS A 457 -17.65 -0.33 -17.21
N HIS A 458 -18.19 -1.52 -17.24
CA HIS A 458 -19.63 -1.76 -17.07
C HIS A 458 -20.14 -1.51 -15.64
N TYR A 459 -19.25 -1.27 -14.66
CA TYR A 459 -19.63 -0.77 -13.34
C TYR A 459 -20.34 0.59 -13.44
N MET A 460 -19.92 1.43 -14.39
CA MET A 460 -20.49 2.75 -14.61
C MET A 460 -21.95 2.75 -15.07
N VAL A 461 -22.45 1.60 -15.54
CA VAL A 461 -23.83 1.50 -16.06
C VAL A 461 -24.90 1.79 -15.01
N GLN A 462 -24.54 1.66 -13.73
CA GLN A 462 -25.42 1.96 -12.60
C GLN A 462 -25.89 3.42 -12.58
N TRP A 463 -25.17 4.32 -13.25
CA TRP A 463 -25.48 5.75 -13.35
C TRP A 463 -25.98 6.17 -14.74
N MET A 464 -26.36 5.19 -15.60
CA MET A 464 -26.72 5.46 -17.01
C MET A 464 -28.19 5.18 -17.35
N ASP A 465 -29.05 5.00 -16.36
CA ASP A 465 -30.48 4.69 -16.57
C ASP A 465 -30.71 3.51 -17.52
N ARG A 466 -30.24 2.31 -17.12
CA ARG A 466 -30.28 1.07 -17.94
C ARG A 466 -30.75 -0.14 -17.15
N ASP A 467 -31.62 0.05 -16.17
CA ASP A 467 -32.15 -1.02 -15.31
C ASP A 467 -31.05 -1.92 -14.70
N THR A 468 -29.89 -1.33 -14.44
CA THR A 468 -28.73 -2.03 -13.87
C THR A 468 -28.34 -1.40 -12.55
N VAL A 469 -28.55 -2.10 -11.45
CA VAL A 469 -28.28 -1.64 -10.10
C VAL A 469 -27.69 -2.79 -9.27
N GLY A 470 -26.65 -2.48 -8.51
CA GLY A 470 -25.96 -3.45 -7.66
C GLY A 470 -24.80 -4.13 -8.38
N PHE A 471 -23.82 -4.53 -7.58
CA PHE A 471 -22.59 -5.18 -8.03
C PHE A 471 -22.02 -6.07 -6.92
N THR A 472 -21.04 -6.88 -7.27
CA THR A 472 -20.24 -7.65 -6.33
C THR A 472 -18.74 -7.38 -6.56
N GLN A 473 -17.89 -7.95 -5.73
CA GLN A 473 -16.44 -7.95 -5.96
C GLN A 473 -16.08 -8.68 -7.25
N MET A 474 -14.91 -8.40 -7.79
CA MET A 474 -14.38 -9.04 -8.99
C MET A 474 -14.27 -10.56 -8.80
N GLY A 475 -14.97 -11.30 -9.67
CA GLY A 475 -15.06 -12.77 -9.63
C GLY A 475 -16.24 -13.32 -8.84
N GLY A 476 -17.04 -12.46 -8.21
CA GLY A 476 -18.28 -12.84 -7.52
C GLY A 476 -19.56 -12.53 -8.33
N GLU A 477 -19.41 -12.03 -9.56
CA GLU A 477 -20.51 -11.58 -10.39
C GLU A 477 -21.54 -12.69 -10.63
N GLY A 478 -22.79 -12.44 -10.24
CA GLY A 478 -23.91 -13.38 -10.34
C GLY A 478 -24.07 -14.32 -9.13
N ALA A 479 -23.07 -14.47 -8.27
CA ALA A 479 -23.19 -15.28 -7.06
C ALA A 479 -24.17 -14.66 -6.04
N ASN A 480 -24.31 -13.33 -6.03
CA ASN A 480 -25.32 -12.64 -5.24
C ASN A 480 -26.74 -13.04 -5.64
N TRP A 481 -26.98 -13.22 -6.96
CA TRP A 481 -28.28 -13.68 -7.43
C TRP A 481 -28.58 -15.14 -7.04
N VAL A 482 -27.57 -16.00 -6.98
CA VAL A 482 -27.74 -17.37 -6.47
C VAL A 482 -28.32 -17.34 -5.04
N GLY A 483 -27.86 -16.43 -4.21
CA GLY A 483 -28.38 -16.23 -2.86
C GLY A 483 -29.73 -15.51 -2.79
N GLU A 484 -30.02 -14.60 -3.73
CA GLU A 484 -31.24 -13.81 -3.75
C GLU A 484 -32.43 -14.54 -4.41
N ALA A 485 -32.19 -15.31 -5.46
CA ALA A 485 -33.21 -15.95 -6.28
C ALA A 485 -34.27 -16.76 -5.49
N PRO A 486 -33.91 -17.57 -4.49
CA PRO A 486 -34.87 -18.35 -3.72
C PRO A 486 -35.89 -17.49 -2.94
N PHE A 487 -35.58 -16.21 -2.70
CA PHE A 487 -36.36 -15.30 -1.88
C PHE A 487 -36.97 -14.15 -2.70
N SER A 488 -36.70 -14.10 -4.01
CA SER A 488 -37.17 -13.06 -4.91
C SER A 488 -38.41 -13.49 -5.66
N LYS A 489 -39.31 -12.53 -5.93
CA LYS A 489 -40.41 -12.74 -6.89
C LYS A 489 -39.93 -12.64 -8.35
N THR A 490 -38.74 -12.12 -8.60
CA THR A 490 -38.10 -12.06 -9.91
C THR A 490 -37.57 -13.42 -10.28
N GLY A 491 -37.95 -13.94 -11.44
CA GLY A 491 -37.54 -15.29 -11.88
C GLY A 491 -36.21 -15.32 -12.62
N HIS A 492 -35.68 -14.16 -13.03
CA HIS A 492 -34.48 -14.09 -13.86
C HIS A 492 -33.81 -12.71 -13.76
N VAL A 493 -32.48 -12.69 -13.88
CA VAL A 493 -31.68 -11.47 -13.98
C VAL A 493 -30.61 -11.59 -15.05
N PHE A 494 -30.12 -10.46 -15.54
CA PHE A 494 -28.90 -10.38 -16.35
C PHE A 494 -27.72 -10.02 -15.44
N GLN A 495 -26.54 -10.62 -15.71
CA GLN A 495 -25.28 -10.28 -15.07
C GLN A 495 -24.29 -9.79 -16.12
N ASN A 496 -23.85 -8.57 -16.02
CA ASN A 496 -22.76 -8.04 -16.82
C ASN A 496 -21.43 -8.54 -16.24
N LEU A 497 -20.58 -9.14 -17.08
CA LEU A 497 -19.30 -9.71 -16.69
C LEU A 497 -18.25 -9.33 -17.75
N GLY A 498 -17.21 -8.61 -17.40
CA GLY A 498 -16.12 -8.30 -18.32
C GLY A 498 -15.29 -9.56 -18.65
N ASP A 499 -14.70 -9.60 -19.86
CA ASP A 499 -13.81 -10.69 -20.31
C ASP A 499 -12.57 -10.81 -19.39
N GLY A 500 -11.99 -9.68 -18.96
CA GLY A 500 -10.91 -9.69 -17.98
C GLY A 500 -11.32 -10.34 -16.66
N THR A 501 -12.50 -10.02 -16.13
CA THR A 501 -13.03 -10.64 -14.92
C THR A 501 -13.36 -12.11 -15.12
N TYR A 502 -13.87 -12.48 -16.30
CA TYR A 502 -14.13 -13.89 -16.66
C TYR A 502 -12.86 -14.74 -16.52
N ASN A 503 -11.75 -14.30 -17.12
CA ASN A 503 -10.46 -14.97 -17.03
C ASN A 503 -9.86 -14.93 -15.63
N HIS A 504 -9.95 -13.78 -14.96
CA HIS A 504 -9.41 -13.61 -13.61
C HIS A 504 -10.01 -14.61 -12.60
N SER A 505 -11.33 -14.71 -12.52
CA SER A 505 -12.02 -15.55 -11.52
C SER A 505 -13.53 -15.75 -11.76
N GLY A 506 -14.14 -15.00 -12.68
CA GLY A 506 -15.58 -15.01 -12.93
C GLY A 506 -16.14 -16.35 -13.39
N VAL A 507 -15.31 -17.17 -14.02
CA VAL A 507 -15.65 -18.57 -14.39
C VAL A 507 -16.17 -19.38 -13.19
N GLN A 508 -15.63 -19.16 -12.00
CA GLN A 508 -16.06 -19.88 -10.80
C GLN A 508 -17.47 -19.46 -10.36
N ALA A 509 -17.82 -18.18 -10.48
CA ALA A 509 -19.17 -17.70 -10.19
C ALA A 509 -20.22 -18.27 -11.16
N ILE A 510 -19.87 -18.39 -12.45
CA ILE A 510 -20.73 -19.06 -13.46
C ILE A 510 -20.95 -20.53 -13.09
N ARG A 511 -19.89 -21.26 -12.71
CA ARG A 511 -20.00 -22.66 -12.29
C ARG A 511 -20.85 -22.81 -11.04
N PHE A 512 -20.76 -21.87 -10.10
CA PHE A 512 -21.60 -21.85 -8.90
C PHE A 512 -23.08 -21.65 -9.24
N ALA A 513 -23.40 -20.72 -10.13
CA ALA A 513 -24.77 -20.49 -10.59
C ALA A 513 -25.36 -21.73 -11.31
N LEU A 514 -24.55 -22.40 -12.15
CA LEU A 514 -24.94 -23.67 -12.80
C LEU A 514 -25.17 -24.78 -11.79
N MET A 515 -24.28 -24.95 -10.80
CA MET A 515 -24.42 -25.96 -9.75
C MET A 515 -25.68 -25.74 -8.91
N ALA A 516 -26.04 -24.48 -8.65
CA ALA A 516 -27.23 -24.11 -7.91
C ALA A 516 -28.53 -24.18 -8.74
N GLY A 517 -28.46 -24.40 -10.05
CA GLY A 517 -29.62 -24.41 -10.95
C GLY A 517 -30.33 -23.06 -11.04
N THR A 518 -29.60 -21.95 -10.82
CA THR A 518 -30.18 -20.60 -10.76
C THR A 518 -30.42 -20.06 -12.18
N THR A 519 -31.63 -19.50 -12.40
CA THR A 519 -31.98 -18.89 -13.70
C THR A 519 -31.35 -17.50 -13.81
N ILE A 520 -30.30 -17.39 -14.61
CA ILE A 520 -29.51 -16.16 -14.83
C ILE A 520 -28.95 -16.14 -16.26
N THR A 521 -28.81 -14.97 -16.84
CA THR A 521 -28.11 -14.76 -18.11
C THR A 521 -26.85 -13.96 -17.86
N TYR A 522 -25.68 -14.59 -18.05
CA TYR A 522 -24.41 -13.88 -18.07
C TYR A 522 -24.17 -13.23 -19.44
N LYS A 523 -23.90 -11.93 -19.43
CA LYS A 523 -23.44 -11.20 -20.61
C LYS A 523 -21.95 -10.96 -20.47
N ILE A 524 -21.13 -11.78 -21.17
CA ILE A 524 -19.69 -11.59 -21.20
C ILE A 524 -19.40 -10.44 -22.17
N LEU A 525 -18.95 -9.33 -21.60
CA LEU A 525 -18.68 -8.09 -22.32
C LEU A 525 -17.25 -8.13 -22.86
N PHE A 526 -17.09 -8.69 -24.05
CA PHE A 526 -15.81 -8.93 -24.67
C PHE A 526 -15.28 -7.69 -25.40
N ASN A 527 -14.06 -7.27 -25.07
CA ASN A 527 -13.31 -6.23 -25.80
C ASN A 527 -11.82 -6.56 -25.92
N ASP A 528 -11.43 -7.78 -25.56
CA ASP A 528 -10.07 -8.32 -25.65
C ASP A 528 -9.02 -7.49 -24.91
N ALA A 529 -9.45 -6.81 -23.84
CA ALA A 529 -8.57 -5.94 -23.06
C ALA A 529 -9.06 -5.74 -21.63
N VAL A 530 -8.13 -5.63 -20.69
CA VAL A 530 -8.39 -5.09 -19.36
C VAL A 530 -8.35 -3.55 -19.44
N ALA A 531 -9.45 -2.97 -19.96
CA ALA A 531 -9.50 -1.59 -20.42
C ALA A 531 -9.22 -0.55 -19.32
N MET A 532 -9.74 -0.75 -18.10
CA MET A 532 -9.63 0.24 -17.02
C MET A 532 -8.21 0.40 -16.47
N THR A 533 -7.33 -0.56 -16.65
CA THR A 533 -5.97 -0.55 -16.09
C THR A 533 -4.89 -0.29 -17.14
N GLY A 534 -5.28 0.06 -18.36
CA GLY A 534 -4.34 0.46 -19.41
C GLY A 534 -4.45 -0.32 -20.73
N GLY A 535 -5.49 -1.14 -20.91
CA GLY A 535 -5.75 -1.84 -22.17
C GLY A 535 -4.77 -3.00 -22.42
N GLN A 536 -4.29 -3.66 -21.38
CA GLN A 536 -3.47 -4.86 -21.50
C GLN A 536 -4.29 -6.00 -22.13
N GLY A 537 -3.62 -6.85 -22.90
CA GLY A 537 -4.23 -8.06 -23.48
C GLY A 537 -4.87 -8.93 -22.40
N ASN A 538 -5.89 -9.68 -22.79
CA ASN A 538 -6.68 -10.54 -21.93
C ASN A 538 -6.43 -12.02 -22.34
N ASP A 539 -5.19 -12.47 -22.15
CA ASP A 539 -4.73 -13.82 -22.52
C ASP A 539 -5.19 -14.89 -21.54
#